data_e3d0f8fb755b294ad97c102002a344ac
#
_entry.id   e3d0f8fb755b294ad97c102002a344ac
#
_cell.length_a   1.000
_cell.length_b   1.000
_cell.length_c   1.000
_cell.angle_alpha   90.00
_cell.angle_beta   90.00
_cell.angle_gamma   90.00
#
_symmetry.space_group_name_H-M   'P 1'
#
loop_
_entity.id
_entity.type
_entity.pdbx_description
1 polymer ?
#
loop_
_entity_poly.entity_id
_entity_poly.type
_entity_poly.pdbx_seq_one_letter_code
_entity_poly.pdbx_strand_id
1 'polypeptide(L)'
;MPAGPSEVYVVSDDQKKSKFIAADLLSQLEHGTDAHAVVVSKNKKLLDIIKKELEIQLDNLKRKDILKLSTKNTYFVKASSDKQLINFINENAPEHLILMDDNFLINTPKIINAGSVFCGSFSPESFGDYASGSNHTLPTSGNAKTYSGLSVKDFGKTITFQYASPEGFLNLAPTVEKMAEAEKLDAHKNAVSIRENLALKEVESLNRIAFINRNTNETNVLLNLNLDGTGNYNINTGLNYFDHMLEQFSKHGKFDISLNCDGDTYIDEHHTIEDVAITLGEGFKQAIGDRLNLERYASSEDLVMDETRAQVSIDLTSRSYLKMKTPQLREFVGDFPTEMFKHFFISFVNTLGFTCHINVSGKNSHHIVEATFKSFTRALNTALKVTNESSSTKGLL
;
A
#
# COMPACT_ATOMS: atom_id res chain seq x y z
N MET A 1 12.91 19.96 -10.93
CA MET A 1 14.27 19.35 -10.96
C MET A 1 15.14 20.14 -11.93
N PRO A 2 16.32 20.63 -11.52
CA PRO A 2 17.26 21.27 -12.44
C PRO A 2 17.88 20.26 -13.41
N ALA A 3 17.86 20.58 -14.70
CA ALA A 3 18.50 19.83 -15.75
C ALA A 3 19.49 20.74 -16.48
N GLY A 4 20.66 20.24 -16.81
CA GLY A 4 21.75 20.94 -17.47
C GLY A 4 22.44 20.05 -18.50
N PRO A 5 23.71 20.32 -18.84
CA PRO A 5 24.47 19.43 -19.70
C PRO A 5 24.51 18.00 -19.16
N SER A 6 24.32 17.03 -20.04
CA SER A 6 24.33 15.62 -19.66
C SER A 6 25.72 15.14 -19.26
N GLU A 7 25.78 14.22 -18.31
CA GLU A 7 27.03 13.72 -17.74
C GLU A 7 26.99 12.23 -17.42
N VAL A 8 28.11 11.54 -17.64
CA VAL A 8 28.31 10.15 -17.22
C VAL A 8 29.59 9.96 -16.43
N TYR A 9 29.49 9.21 -15.33
CA TYR A 9 30.64 8.75 -14.55
C TYR A 9 30.75 7.23 -14.68
N VAL A 10 31.91 6.76 -15.11
CA VAL A 10 32.16 5.32 -15.28
C VAL A 10 33.26 4.89 -14.30
N VAL A 11 32.98 3.84 -13.55
CA VAL A 11 33.89 3.25 -12.55
C VAL A 11 34.30 1.86 -12.98
N SER A 12 35.61 1.64 -13.11
CA SER A 12 36.20 0.31 -13.31
C SER A 12 37.66 0.27 -12.99
N ASP A 13 38.17 -0.91 -12.64
CA ASP A 13 39.60 -1.22 -12.52
C ASP A 13 40.06 -2.27 -13.54
N ASP A 14 39.13 -2.87 -14.31
CA ASP A 14 39.38 -3.95 -15.27
C ASP A 14 39.75 -3.42 -16.66
N GLN A 15 41.03 -3.65 -17.06
CA GLN A 15 41.53 -3.24 -18.37
C GLN A 15 40.79 -3.88 -19.56
N LYS A 16 40.22 -5.08 -19.39
CA LYS A 16 39.49 -5.76 -20.44
C LYS A 16 38.20 -5.02 -20.87
N LYS A 17 37.70 -4.12 -20.01
CA LYS A 17 36.45 -3.36 -20.23
C LYS A 17 36.70 -2.00 -20.90
N SER A 18 37.95 -1.66 -21.23
CA SER A 18 38.32 -0.37 -21.83
C SER A 18 37.51 0.03 -23.06
N LYS A 19 37.15 -0.93 -23.91
CA LYS A 19 36.34 -0.69 -25.11
C LYS A 19 34.89 -0.34 -24.77
N PHE A 20 34.32 -1.00 -23.79
CA PHE A 20 32.96 -0.70 -23.32
C PHE A 20 32.90 0.66 -22.67
N ILE A 21 33.89 0.97 -21.80
CA ILE A 21 33.98 2.27 -21.14
C ILE A 21 34.10 3.39 -22.17
N ALA A 22 34.98 3.25 -23.18
CA ALA A 22 35.12 4.24 -24.24
C ALA A 22 33.81 4.46 -25.01
N ALA A 23 33.05 3.39 -25.29
CA ALA A 23 31.78 3.48 -25.95
C ALA A 23 30.73 4.22 -25.12
N ASP A 24 30.65 3.92 -23.81
CA ASP A 24 29.72 4.61 -22.88
C ASP A 24 30.07 6.10 -22.71
N LEU A 25 31.35 6.45 -22.70
CA LEU A 25 31.76 7.86 -22.67
C LEU A 25 31.35 8.58 -23.97
N LEU A 26 31.52 7.95 -25.13
CA LEU A 26 31.17 8.54 -26.41
C LEU A 26 29.64 8.65 -26.59
N SER A 27 28.86 7.69 -26.10
CA SER A 27 27.41 7.79 -26.12
C SER A 27 26.92 9.03 -25.37
N GLN A 28 27.50 9.33 -24.21
CA GLN A 28 27.16 10.54 -23.47
C GLN A 28 27.65 11.82 -24.16
N LEU A 29 28.87 11.79 -24.67
CA LEU A 29 29.51 12.96 -25.27
C LEU A 29 28.88 13.37 -26.61
N GLU A 30 28.14 12.51 -27.28
CA GLU A 30 27.44 12.86 -28.52
C GLU A 30 26.14 13.65 -28.31
N HIS A 31 25.65 13.79 -27.06
CA HIS A 31 24.46 14.57 -26.75
C HIS A 31 24.62 16.06 -27.06
N GLY A 32 25.80 16.65 -26.77
CA GLY A 32 26.07 18.06 -27.01
C GLY A 32 27.52 18.44 -26.78
N THR A 33 27.90 19.63 -27.23
CA THR A 33 29.27 20.14 -27.07
C THR A 33 29.65 20.44 -25.63
N ASP A 34 28.65 20.58 -24.75
CA ASP A 34 28.75 20.86 -23.32
C ASP A 34 28.60 19.60 -22.46
N ALA A 35 28.23 18.45 -23.06
CA ALA A 35 28.25 17.17 -22.35
C ALA A 35 29.64 16.83 -21.83
N HIS A 36 29.70 16.16 -20.68
CA HIS A 36 30.96 15.74 -20.11
C HIS A 36 30.93 14.30 -19.58
N ALA A 37 32.13 13.73 -19.46
CA ALA A 37 32.28 12.35 -19.04
C ALA A 37 33.45 12.20 -18.06
N VAL A 38 33.32 11.34 -17.07
CA VAL A 38 34.31 11.11 -16.04
C VAL A 38 34.61 9.62 -15.90
N VAL A 39 35.88 9.25 -15.96
CA VAL A 39 36.30 7.88 -15.62
C VAL A 39 37.01 7.92 -14.27
N VAL A 40 36.57 7.08 -13.35
CA VAL A 40 37.20 6.95 -12.03
C VAL A 40 37.76 5.54 -11.90
N SER A 41 39.06 5.44 -11.64
CA SER A 41 39.73 4.13 -11.52
C SER A 41 40.92 4.22 -10.54
N LYS A 42 41.18 3.11 -9.86
CA LYS A 42 42.43 2.92 -9.10
C LYS A 42 43.56 2.45 -10.02
N ASN A 43 43.24 2.03 -11.24
CA ASN A 43 44.18 1.49 -12.20
C ASN A 43 44.60 2.55 -13.24
N LYS A 44 45.79 3.20 -13.04
CA LYS A 44 46.27 4.19 -13.97
C LYS A 44 46.43 3.66 -15.41
N LYS A 45 46.89 2.41 -15.59
CA LYS A 45 47.04 1.83 -16.92
C LYS A 45 45.71 1.75 -17.69
N LEU A 46 44.61 1.46 -17.01
CA LEU A 46 43.28 1.47 -17.61
C LEU A 46 42.93 2.86 -18.14
N LEU A 47 43.15 3.93 -17.37
CA LEU A 47 42.89 5.30 -17.80
C LEU A 47 43.66 5.67 -19.10
N ASP A 48 44.91 5.22 -19.21
CA ASP A 48 45.74 5.46 -20.41
C ASP A 48 45.26 4.63 -21.62
N ILE A 49 44.75 3.43 -21.41
CA ILE A 49 44.15 2.59 -22.46
C ILE A 49 42.84 3.22 -22.96
N ILE A 50 41.96 3.67 -22.08
CA ILE A 50 40.69 4.28 -22.45
C ILE A 50 40.90 5.55 -23.29
N LYS A 51 41.91 6.38 -23.01
CA LYS A 51 42.23 7.56 -23.82
C LYS A 51 42.51 7.18 -25.29
N LYS A 52 43.29 6.12 -25.51
CA LYS A 52 43.60 5.65 -26.87
C LYS A 52 42.35 5.03 -27.54
N GLU A 53 41.56 4.30 -26.77
CA GLU A 53 40.34 3.66 -27.29
C GLU A 53 39.29 4.67 -27.70
N LEU A 54 39.14 5.78 -26.96
CA LEU A 54 38.29 6.94 -27.32
C LEU A 54 38.62 7.51 -28.70
N GLU A 55 39.92 7.72 -28.99
CA GLU A 55 40.38 8.24 -30.29
C GLU A 55 40.05 7.25 -31.43
N ILE A 56 40.28 5.95 -31.19
CA ILE A 56 40.02 4.89 -32.18
C ILE A 56 38.49 4.81 -32.49
N GLN A 57 37.62 4.83 -31.47
CA GLN A 57 36.18 4.69 -31.66
C GLN A 57 35.56 5.97 -32.23
N LEU A 58 36.03 7.14 -31.82
CA LEU A 58 35.55 8.43 -32.33
C LEU A 58 35.66 8.51 -33.84
N ASP A 59 36.75 7.99 -34.43
CA ASP A 59 36.98 8.04 -35.87
C ASP A 59 35.94 7.24 -36.68
N ASN A 60 35.21 6.35 -36.06
CA ASN A 60 34.19 5.53 -36.70
C ASN A 60 32.76 6.07 -36.52
N LEU A 61 32.56 7.13 -35.73
CA LEU A 61 31.23 7.66 -35.44
C LEU A 61 30.81 8.78 -36.41
N LYS A 62 29.49 8.95 -36.61
CA LYS A 62 28.95 9.93 -37.54
C LYS A 62 28.98 11.37 -37.03
N ARG A 63 28.74 11.60 -35.71
CA ARG A 63 28.68 12.95 -35.11
C ARG A 63 30.04 13.51 -34.69
N LYS A 64 31.05 13.32 -35.52
CA LYS A 64 32.45 13.69 -35.24
C LYS A 64 32.66 15.15 -34.83
N ASP A 65 31.88 16.06 -35.42
CA ASP A 65 32.06 17.51 -35.17
C ASP A 65 31.65 17.85 -33.73
N ILE A 66 30.60 17.26 -33.20
CA ILE A 66 30.19 17.42 -31.80
C ILE A 66 31.21 16.72 -30.90
N LEU A 67 31.52 15.45 -31.19
CA LEU A 67 32.39 14.63 -30.37
C LEU A 67 33.82 15.21 -30.23
N LYS A 68 34.40 15.83 -31.28
CA LYS A 68 35.67 16.51 -31.21
C LYS A 68 35.68 17.69 -30.23
N LEU A 69 34.54 18.29 -30.00
CA LEU A 69 34.43 19.39 -29.03
C LEU A 69 34.15 18.86 -27.63
N SER A 70 33.18 17.94 -27.49
CA SER A 70 32.79 17.42 -26.18
C SER A 70 33.80 16.49 -25.53
N THR A 71 34.61 15.76 -26.31
CA THR A 71 35.72 14.92 -25.75
C THR A 71 36.74 15.69 -24.93
N LYS A 72 36.84 17.00 -25.16
CA LYS A 72 37.71 17.89 -24.31
C LYS A 72 37.16 17.98 -22.87
N ASN A 73 35.93 17.65 -22.66
CA ASN A 73 35.26 17.62 -21.34
C ASN A 73 35.30 16.20 -20.72
N THR A 74 36.28 15.38 -21.11
CA THR A 74 36.49 14.06 -20.51
C THR A 74 37.53 14.13 -19.41
N TYR A 75 37.17 13.69 -18.22
CA TYR A 75 38.04 13.71 -17.05
C TYR A 75 38.46 12.30 -16.64
N PHE A 76 39.72 12.13 -16.33
CA PHE A 76 40.31 10.86 -15.91
C PHE A 76 40.82 10.98 -14.48
N VAL A 77 40.08 10.41 -13.56
CA VAL A 77 40.32 10.53 -12.12
C VAL A 77 40.95 9.24 -11.59
N LYS A 78 42.13 9.36 -11.00
CA LYS A 78 42.78 8.25 -10.30
C LYS A 78 42.43 8.30 -8.83
N ALA A 79 41.69 7.31 -8.34
CA ALA A 79 41.45 7.10 -6.91
C ALA A 79 42.57 6.25 -6.28
N SER A 80 42.88 6.50 -5.01
CA SER A 80 43.86 5.74 -4.24
C SER A 80 43.23 4.55 -3.48
N SER A 81 41.90 4.56 -3.27
CA SER A 81 41.16 3.55 -2.53
C SER A 81 39.68 3.55 -2.92
N ASP A 82 38.96 2.46 -2.58
CA ASP A 82 37.50 2.40 -2.76
C ASP A 82 36.78 3.49 -1.99
N LYS A 83 37.25 3.83 -0.79
CA LYS A 83 36.66 4.91 0.01
C LYS A 83 36.76 6.26 -0.71
N GLN A 84 37.94 6.58 -1.29
CA GLN A 84 38.10 7.81 -2.04
C GLN A 84 37.23 7.82 -3.30
N LEU A 85 37.13 6.69 -4.00
CA LEU A 85 36.30 6.53 -5.18
C LEU A 85 34.81 6.79 -4.85
N ILE A 86 34.29 6.12 -3.83
CA ILE A 86 32.89 6.29 -3.40
C ILE A 86 32.60 7.73 -2.92
N ASN A 87 33.51 8.31 -2.14
CA ASN A 87 33.37 9.70 -1.71
C ASN A 87 33.31 10.65 -2.90
N PHE A 88 34.21 10.47 -3.87
CA PHE A 88 34.25 11.31 -5.08
C PHE A 88 32.91 11.22 -5.84
N ILE A 89 32.34 10.02 -6.01
CA ILE A 89 31.05 9.83 -6.67
C ILE A 89 29.95 10.55 -5.89
N ASN A 90 29.82 10.30 -4.59
CA ASN A 90 28.74 10.87 -3.76
C ASN A 90 28.86 12.41 -3.64
N GLU A 91 30.08 12.94 -3.65
CA GLU A 91 30.32 14.39 -3.63
C GLU A 91 29.93 15.07 -4.95
N ASN A 92 30.14 14.40 -6.08
CA ASN A 92 29.78 14.95 -7.39
C ASN A 92 28.32 14.64 -7.78
N ALA A 93 27.74 13.55 -7.26
CA ALA A 93 26.35 13.16 -7.49
C ALA A 93 25.97 13.14 -8.99
N PRO A 94 26.59 12.27 -9.79
CA PRO A 94 26.45 12.28 -11.24
C PRO A 94 25.04 11.95 -11.69
N GLU A 95 24.65 12.48 -12.85
CA GLU A 95 23.42 12.11 -13.55
C GLU A 95 23.37 10.62 -13.83
N HIS A 96 24.35 10.11 -14.59
CA HIS A 96 24.52 8.71 -14.92
C HIS A 96 25.79 8.17 -14.25
N LEU A 97 25.65 7.07 -13.50
CA LEU A 97 26.78 6.36 -12.90
C LEU A 97 26.81 4.92 -13.44
N ILE A 98 27.90 4.53 -14.07
CA ILE A 98 28.13 3.15 -14.50
C ILE A 98 29.16 2.51 -13.56
N LEU A 99 28.75 1.47 -12.83
CA LEU A 99 29.61 0.59 -12.04
C LEU A 99 29.94 -0.63 -12.91
N MET A 100 31.01 -0.55 -13.70
CA MET A 100 31.33 -1.52 -14.76
C MET A 100 31.84 -2.87 -14.24
N ASP A 101 32.42 -2.93 -13.04
CA ASP A 101 33.06 -4.13 -12.52
C ASP A 101 32.04 -5.16 -12.03
N ASP A 102 32.36 -6.45 -12.09
CA ASP A 102 31.43 -7.55 -11.78
C ASP A 102 31.09 -7.65 -10.28
N ASN A 103 31.87 -6.98 -9.43
CA ASN A 103 31.62 -6.87 -7.98
C ASN A 103 30.81 -5.62 -7.59
N PHE A 104 30.06 -5.03 -8.51
CA PHE A 104 29.26 -3.82 -8.31
C PHE A 104 28.34 -3.90 -7.11
N LEU A 105 27.80 -5.09 -6.76
CA LEU A 105 26.92 -5.31 -5.61
C LEU A 105 27.54 -4.86 -4.27
N ILE A 106 28.87 -4.92 -4.14
CA ILE A 106 29.59 -4.49 -2.92
C ILE A 106 29.55 -2.96 -2.78
N ASN A 107 29.54 -2.25 -3.89
CA ASN A 107 29.62 -0.79 -3.91
C ASN A 107 28.24 -0.11 -4.03
N THR A 108 27.28 -0.75 -4.66
CA THR A 108 25.92 -0.19 -4.85
C THR A 108 25.30 0.36 -3.55
N PRO A 109 25.33 -0.34 -2.40
CA PRO A 109 24.75 0.17 -1.15
C PRO A 109 25.47 1.41 -0.58
N LYS A 110 26.66 1.74 -1.09
CA LYS A 110 27.47 2.89 -0.65
C LYS A 110 27.23 4.13 -1.50
N ILE A 111 26.57 3.98 -2.66
CA ILE A 111 26.18 5.09 -3.52
C ILE A 111 24.91 5.70 -2.97
N ILE A 112 24.99 6.93 -2.50
CA ILE A 112 23.87 7.67 -1.92
C ILE A 112 23.40 8.82 -2.78
N ASN A 113 24.22 9.24 -3.75
CA ASN A 113 23.94 10.36 -4.64
C ASN A 113 24.29 10.00 -6.09
N ALA A 114 23.28 9.68 -6.89
CA ALA A 114 23.37 9.56 -8.34
C ALA A 114 21.95 9.67 -8.94
N GLY A 115 21.82 10.15 -10.15
CA GLY A 115 20.54 10.18 -10.86
C GLY A 115 20.06 8.79 -11.24
N SER A 116 20.90 8.01 -11.93
CA SER A 116 20.71 6.58 -12.19
C SER A 116 22.04 5.82 -12.06
N VAL A 117 21.97 4.56 -11.61
CA VAL A 117 23.14 3.68 -11.46
C VAL A 117 22.98 2.45 -12.35
N PHE A 118 23.88 2.28 -13.29
CA PHE A 118 23.95 1.15 -14.23
C PHE A 118 25.01 0.18 -13.74
N CYS A 119 24.64 -1.08 -13.59
CA CYS A 119 25.46 -2.07 -12.89
C CYS A 119 25.93 -3.20 -13.81
N GLY A 120 27.24 -3.39 -13.87
CA GLY A 120 27.88 -4.45 -14.63
C GLY A 120 28.11 -4.11 -16.11
N SER A 121 28.79 -5.01 -16.80
CA SER A 121 29.24 -4.80 -18.20
C SER A 121 28.14 -4.80 -19.26
N PHE A 122 26.95 -5.28 -18.90
CA PHE A 122 25.81 -5.42 -19.82
C PHE A 122 24.71 -4.39 -19.57
N SER A 123 25.02 -3.34 -18.81
CA SER A 123 24.08 -2.27 -18.46
C SER A 123 24.60 -0.91 -18.91
N PRO A 124 24.67 -0.67 -20.22
CA PRO A 124 25.07 0.64 -20.74
C PRO A 124 23.99 1.68 -20.45
N GLU A 125 24.40 2.94 -20.35
CA GLU A 125 23.50 4.09 -20.16
C GLU A 125 22.35 4.13 -21.19
N SER A 126 22.66 3.83 -22.45
CA SER A 126 21.68 3.80 -23.56
C SER A 126 20.48 2.88 -23.30
N PHE A 127 20.60 1.87 -22.44
CA PHE A 127 19.46 1.06 -22.04
C PHE A 127 18.48 1.86 -21.20
N GLY A 128 19.01 2.72 -20.32
CA GLY A 128 18.21 3.63 -19.52
C GLY A 128 17.47 4.66 -20.37
N ASP A 129 18.12 5.18 -21.39
CA ASP A 129 17.54 6.18 -22.26
C ASP A 129 16.40 5.65 -23.13
N TYR A 130 16.47 4.38 -23.56
CA TYR A 130 15.57 3.90 -24.62
C TYR A 130 14.62 2.77 -24.19
N ALA A 131 15.01 1.85 -23.32
CA ALA A 131 14.28 0.59 -23.22
C ALA A 131 14.19 -0.08 -21.85
N SER A 132 15.04 0.24 -20.88
CA SER A 132 15.08 -0.49 -19.60
C SER A 132 14.02 -0.05 -18.58
N GLY A 133 13.22 0.97 -18.89
CA GLY A 133 12.16 1.47 -18.01
C GLY A 133 12.64 2.44 -16.94
N SER A 134 13.95 2.71 -16.82
CA SER A 134 14.45 3.83 -16.02
C SER A 134 14.15 5.16 -16.71
N ASN A 135 13.96 6.22 -15.93
CA ASN A 135 13.74 7.54 -16.51
C ASN A 135 15.07 8.14 -16.99
N HIS A 136 15.07 8.73 -18.20
CA HIS A 136 16.23 9.44 -18.72
C HIS A 136 16.25 10.94 -18.34
N THR A 137 15.15 11.47 -17.80
CA THR A 137 15.12 12.85 -17.29
C THR A 137 15.61 12.85 -15.85
N LEU A 138 16.90 13.08 -15.69
CA LEU A 138 17.64 12.94 -14.45
C LEU A 138 18.22 14.28 -13.99
N PRO A 139 18.50 14.44 -12.68
CA PRO A 139 19.16 15.63 -12.17
C PRO A 139 20.64 15.64 -12.56
N THR A 140 21.10 16.73 -13.15
CA THR A 140 22.49 16.95 -13.59
C THR A 140 23.26 17.87 -12.64
N SER A 141 24.57 18.01 -12.84
CA SER A 141 25.42 19.01 -12.16
C SER A 141 25.35 18.91 -10.63
N GLY A 142 25.38 17.71 -10.10
CA GLY A 142 25.38 17.45 -8.66
C GLY A 142 24.00 17.58 -7.99
N ASN A 143 22.93 17.87 -8.74
CA ASN A 143 21.59 18.00 -8.18
C ASN A 143 20.99 16.66 -7.73
N ALA A 144 21.57 15.52 -8.08
CA ALA A 144 21.19 14.22 -7.55
C ALA A 144 21.40 14.05 -6.04
N LYS A 145 21.97 15.05 -5.36
CA LYS A 145 22.00 15.15 -3.87
C LYS A 145 20.62 15.44 -3.28
N THR A 146 19.76 16.13 -4.02
CA THR A 146 18.48 16.66 -3.52
C THR A 146 17.29 16.26 -4.37
N TYR A 147 17.51 15.85 -5.61
CA TYR A 147 16.45 15.49 -6.56
C TYR A 147 16.64 14.07 -7.06
N SER A 148 15.53 13.37 -7.26
CA SER A 148 15.48 12.12 -8.00
C SER A 148 15.18 12.37 -9.48
N GLY A 149 15.34 11.35 -10.32
CA GLY A 149 14.82 11.35 -11.68
C GLY A 149 13.30 11.55 -11.70
N LEU A 150 12.78 12.06 -12.80
CA LEU A 150 11.36 12.29 -13.00
C LEU A 150 10.59 10.97 -12.86
N SER A 151 9.50 10.96 -12.11
CA SER A 151 8.68 9.78 -11.83
C SER A 151 7.19 10.10 -11.92
N VAL A 152 6.33 9.08 -11.94
CA VAL A 152 4.87 9.26 -11.89
C VAL A 152 4.44 10.07 -10.66
N LYS A 153 5.18 9.99 -9.56
CA LYS A 153 4.89 10.76 -8.34
C LYS A 153 5.01 12.28 -8.53
N ASP A 154 5.84 12.73 -9.48
CA ASP A 154 6.01 14.16 -9.77
C ASP A 154 4.78 14.77 -10.46
N PHE A 155 3.94 13.93 -11.05
CA PHE A 155 2.65 14.32 -11.66
C PHE A 155 1.47 14.08 -10.71
N GLY A 156 1.72 13.49 -9.55
CA GLY A 156 0.75 13.23 -8.51
C GLY A 156 0.70 14.33 -7.46
N LYS A 157 -0.36 14.29 -6.65
CA LYS A 157 -0.52 15.15 -5.49
C LYS A 157 -0.79 14.30 -4.26
N THR A 158 0.03 14.45 -3.24
CA THR A 158 -0.19 13.77 -1.96
C THR A 158 -1.07 14.61 -1.07
N ILE A 159 -2.14 14.01 -0.55
CA ILE A 159 -3.04 14.61 0.45
C ILE A 159 -3.00 13.71 1.67
N THR A 160 -2.73 14.29 2.83
CA THR A 160 -2.76 13.58 4.10
C THR A 160 -4.14 13.69 4.72
N PHE A 161 -4.73 12.56 5.07
CA PHE A 161 -5.95 12.45 5.84
C PHE A 161 -5.60 11.96 7.24
N GLN A 162 -6.04 12.67 8.25
CA GLN A 162 -5.83 12.30 9.64
C GLN A 162 -7.18 12.12 10.32
N TYR A 163 -7.38 10.96 10.94
CA TYR A 163 -8.49 10.66 11.83
C TYR A 163 -7.94 10.28 13.19
N ALA A 164 -8.54 10.80 14.26
CA ALA A 164 -8.25 10.39 15.62
C ALA A 164 -9.55 9.90 16.26
N SER A 165 -9.56 8.67 16.78
CA SER A 165 -10.62 8.23 17.67
C SER A 165 -10.61 9.03 18.98
N PRO A 166 -11.71 9.10 19.73
CA PRO A 166 -11.73 9.76 21.06
C PRO A 166 -10.63 9.24 21.98
N GLU A 167 -10.39 7.95 22.03
CA GLU A 167 -9.32 7.33 22.81
C GLU A 167 -7.92 7.72 22.28
N GLY A 168 -7.71 7.65 20.95
CA GLY A 168 -6.47 8.11 20.32
C GLY A 168 -6.21 9.59 20.56
N PHE A 169 -7.27 10.42 20.55
CA PHE A 169 -7.19 11.83 20.90
C PHE A 169 -6.72 12.00 22.36
N LEU A 170 -7.36 11.34 23.33
CA LEU A 170 -6.98 11.43 24.74
C LEU A 170 -5.55 10.99 25.01
N ASN A 171 -5.06 10.00 24.27
CA ASN A 171 -3.67 9.54 24.39
C ASN A 171 -2.66 10.57 23.86
N LEU A 172 -3.00 11.34 22.82
CA LEU A 172 -2.11 12.33 22.21
C LEU A 172 -2.24 13.74 22.84
N ALA A 173 -3.40 14.09 23.36
CA ALA A 173 -3.70 15.43 23.89
C ALA A 173 -2.65 15.97 24.85
N PRO A 174 -2.18 15.22 25.90
CA PRO A 174 -1.20 15.73 26.82
C PRO A 174 0.14 16.08 26.18
N THR A 175 0.53 15.35 25.14
CA THR A 175 1.78 15.61 24.40
C THR A 175 1.66 16.89 23.57
N VAL A 176 0.55 17.03 22.82
CA VAL A 176 0.31 18.19 21.96
C VAL A 176 0.17 19.47 22.80
N GLU A 177 -0.50 19.40 23.94
CA GLU A 177 -0.63 20.55 24.86
C GLU A 177 0.72 21.01 25.40
N LYS A 178 1.59 20.10 25.83
CA LYS A 178 2.95 20.43 26.28
C LYS A 178 3.79 21.06 25.18
N MET A 179 3.68 20.57 23.95
CA MET A 179 4.40 21.13 22.82
C MET A 179 3.90 22.54 22.50
N ALA A 180 2.58 22.72 22.42
CA ALA A 180 1.97 24.03 22.18
C ALA A 180 2.34 25.06 23.27
N GLU A 181 2.40 24.63 24.53
CA GLU A 181 2.82 25.47 25.66
C GLU A 181 4.30 25.90 25.54
N ALA A 182 5.19 24.94 25.17
CA ALA A 182 6.60 25.23 24.95
C ALA A 182 6.84 26.24 23.82
N GLU A 183 6.01 26.19 22.79
CA GLU A 183 6.01 27.09 21.64
C GLU A 183 5.26 28.41 21.91
N LYS A 184 4.58 28.53 23.06
CA LYS A 184 3.72 29.67 23.45
C LYS A 184 2.56 29.90 22.49
N LEU A 185 1.97 28.80 22.01
CA LEU A 185 0.85 28.79 21.07
C LEU A 185 -0.45 28.44 21.82
N ASP A 186 -0.98 29.36 22.59
CA ASP A 186 -2.15 29.15 23.45
C ASP A 186 -3.40 28.73 22.69
N ALA A 187 -3.60 29.22 21.47
CA ALA A 187 -4.73 28.85 20.64
C ALA A 187 -4.61 27.37 20.16
N HIS A 188 -3.41 26.87 19.88
CA HIS A 188 -3.17 25.47 19.55
C HIS A 188 -3.46 24.57 20.77
N LYS A 189 -2.97 24.96 21.95
CA LYS A 189 -3.29 24.26 23.21
C LYS A 189 -4.80 24.21 23.44
N ASN A 190 -5.47 25.37 23.37
CA ASN A 190 -6.91 25.46 23.58
C ASN A 190 -7.71 24.62 22.57
N ALA A 191 -7.25 24.52 21.31
CA ALA A 191 -7.90 23.66 20.31
C ALA A 191 -7.93 22.17 20.72
N VAL A 192 -6.98 21.72 21.52
CA VAL A 192 -6.97 20.37 22.11
C VAL A 192 -7.83 20.34 23.36
N SER A 193 -7.56 21.21 24.35
CA SER A 193 -8.22 21.19 25.66
C SER A 193 -9.75 21.24 25.60
N ILE A 194 -10.33 22.04 24.69
CA ILE A 194 -11.79 22.12 24.55
C ILE A 194 -12.48 20.84 24.08
N ARG A 195 -11.70 19.87 23.51
CA ARG A 195 -12.21 18.60 23.02
C ARG A 195 -12.11 17.46 24.02
N GLU A 196 -11.32 17.61 25.08
CA GLU A 196 -11.08 16.53 26.07
C GLU A 196 -12.37 16.04 26.73
N ASN A 197 -13.22 16.95 27.19
CA ASN A 197 -14.49 16.59 27.84
C ASN A 197 -15.44 15.84 26.89
N LEU A 198 -15.43 16.18 25.60
CA LEU A 198 -16.23 15.47 24.61
C LEU A 198 -15.65 14.07 24.37
N ALA A 199 -14.33 13.98 24.20
CA ALA A 199 -13.66 12.71 23.99
C ALA A 199 -13.83 11.75 25.18
N LEU A 200 -13.74 12.26 26.41
CA LEU A 200 -14.02 11.46 27.61
C LEU A 200 -15.46 10.92 27.62
N LYS A 201 -16.45 11.76 27.32
CA LYS A 201 -17.85 11.32 27.25
C LYS A 201 -18.08 10.29 26.16
N GLU A 202 -17.41 10.42 25.01
CA GLU A 202 -17.53 9.47 23.91
C GLU A 202 -16.86 8.12 24.24
N VAL A 203 -15.74 8.12 24.93
CA VAL A 203 -15.10 6.90 25.45
C VAL A 203 -15.96 6.23 26.51
N GLU A 204 -16.53 7.01 27.43
CA GLU A 204 -17.45 6.52 28.47
C GLU A 204 -18.75 5.95 27.90
N SER A 205 -19.22 6.47 26.75
CA SER A 205 -20.47 6.03 26.11
C SER A 205 -20.33 4.73 25.32
N LEU A 206 -19.16 4.06 25.37
CA LEU A 206 -18.90 2.81 24.64
C LEU A 206 -19.22 2.89 23.15
N ASN A 207 -18.75 3.92 22.45
CA ASN A 207 -18.89 3.95 21.00
C ASN A 207 -18.10 2.81 20.36
N ARG A 208 -18.81 1.75 19.95
CA ARG A 208 -18.25 0.57 19.31
C ARG A 208 -18.02 0.84 17.83
N ILE A 209 -16.92 1.56 17.57
CA ILE A 209 -16.52 2.01 16.23
C ILE A 209 -15.22 1.30 15.83
N ALA A 210 -15.08 0.97 14.55
CA ALA A 210 -13.84 0.47 13.97
C ALA A 210 -13.53 1.16 12.64
N PHE A 211 -12.24 1.32 12.39
CA PHE A 211 -11.70 1.72 11.11
C PHE A 211 -10.66 0.69 10.68
N ILE A 212 -10.89 0.03 9.55
CA ILE A 212 -9.97 -0.97 9.00
C ILE A 212 -9.53 -0.54 7.61
N ASN A 213 -8.25 -0.61 7.37
CA ASN A 213 -7.64 -0.52 6.05
C ASN A 213 -6.86 -1.82 5.79
N ARG A 214 -7.46 -2.70 5.00
CA ARG A 214 -6.84 -3.96 4.59
C ARG A 214 -6.37 -3.82 3.15
N ASN A 215 -5.06 -3.92 2.96
CA ASN A 215 -4.43 -3.82 1.66
C ASN A 215 -3.61 -5.09 1.39
N THR A 216 -3.98 -5.81 0.34
CA THR A 216 -3.29 -7.01 -0.16
C THR A 216 -2.75 -6.72 -1.57
N ASN A 217 -2.20 -7.74 -2.24
CA ASN A 217 -1.85 -7.60 -3.66
C ASN A 217 -3.07 -7.69 -4.59
N GLU A 218 -4.21 -8.13 -4.07
CA GLU A 218 -5.43 -8.46 -4.81
C GLU A 218 -6.54 -7.45 -4.55
N THR A 219 -6.60 -6.89 -3.34
CA THR A 219 -7.67 -5.99 -2.92
C THR A 219 -7.17 -4.86 -2.03
N ASN A 220 -7.87 -3.74 -2.05
CA ASN A 220 -7.75 -2.66 -1.08
C ASN A 220 -9.12 -2.36 -0.49
N VAL A 221 -9.34 -2.74 0.78
CA VAL A 221 -10.62 -2.60 1.46
C VAL A 221 -10.52 -1.56 2.57
N LEU A 222 -11.35 -0.52 2.49
CA LEU A 222 -11.52 0.50 3.51
C LEU A 222 -12.88 0.33 4.18
N LEU A 223 -12.89 0.18 5.50
CA LEU A 223 -14.10 0.03 6.30
C LEU A 223 -14.16 1.05 7.43
N ASN A 224 -15.28 1.76 7.52
CA ASN A 224 -15.72 2.46 8.73
C ASN A 224 -17.00 1.76 9.23
N LEU A 225 -16.99 1.34 10.48
CA LEU A 225 -18.07 0.58 11.11
C LEU A 225 -18.46 1.24 12.44
N ASN A 226 -19.75 1.43 12.65
CA ASN A 226 -20.33 1.76 13.96
C ASN A 226 -21.39 0.71 14.30
N LEU A 227 -21.19 -0.04 15.39
CA LEU A 227 -22.12 -1.08 15.84
C LEU A 227 -23.38 -0.52 16.51
N ASP A 228 -23.32 0.72 17.02
CA ASP A 228 -24.42 1.43 17.66
C ASP A 228 -25.08 2.44 16.72
N GLY A 229 -25.08 2.12 15.43
CA GLY A 229 -25.61 2.94 14.36
C GLY A 229 -27.13 2.86 14.19
N THR A 230 -27.60 3.41 13.08
CA THR A 230 -29.02 3.43 12.70
C THR A 230 -29.31 2.68 11.39
N GLY A 231 -28.29 2.05 10.81
CA GLY A 231 -28.35 1.33 9.54
C GLY A 231 -28.11 2.23 8.33
N ASN A 232 -27.27 3.27 8.49
CA ASN A 232 -26.77 4.06 7.36
C ASN A 232 -25.65 3.32 6.65
N TYR A 233 -25.63 3.41 5.33
CA TYR A 233 -24.60 2.72 4.55
C TYR A 233 -24.11 3.56 3.38
N ASN A 234 -22.85 3.32 3.03
CA ASN A 234 -22.22 3.76 1.79
C ASN A 234 -21.25 2.65 1.35
N ILE A 235 -21.71 1.80 0.44
CA ILE A 235 -21.02 0.54 0.12
C ILE A 235 -20.74 0.48 -1.38
N ASN A 236 -19.51 0.14 -1.72
CA ASN A 236 -19.06 -0.03 -3.09
C ASN A 236 -17.96 -1.10 -3.14
N THR A 237 -18.28 -2.29 -3.61
CA THR A 237 -17.34 -3.40 -3.82
C THR A 237 -17.05 -3.66 -5.30
N GLY A 238 -17.77 -2.98 -6.19
CA GLY A 238 -17.73 -3.25 -7.63
C GLY A 238 -18.64 -4.41 -8.06
N LEU A 239 -19.32 -5.09 -7.11
CA LEU A 239 -20.26 -6.20 -7.35
C LEU A 239 -21.65 -5.78 -6.89
N ASN A 240 -22.54 -5.44 -7.81
CA ASN A 240 -23.82 -4.78 -7.49
C ASN A 240 -24.73 -5.62 -6.58
N TYR A 241 -24.79 -6.94 -6.81
CA TYR A 241 -25.63 -7.80 -5.96
C TYR A 241 -25.02 -7.99 -4.57
N PHE A 242 -23.69 -8.04 -4.48
CA PHE A 242 -22.99 -8.12 -3.20
C PHE A 242 -23.15 -6.82 -2.40
N ASP A 243 -23.02 -5.66 -3.05
CA ASP A 243 -23.32 -4.37 -2.44
C ASP A 243 -24.72 -4.34 -1.86
N HIS A 244 -25.72 -4.79 -2.62
CA HIS A 244 -27.10 -4.90 -2.15
C HIS A 244 -27.24 -5.82 -0.92
N MET A 245 -26.50 -6.94 -0.84
CA MET A 245 -26.50 -7.80 0.34
C MET A 245 -25.86 -7.13 1.57
N LEU A 246 -24.78 -6.39 1.37
CA LEU A 246 -24.14 -5.63 2.45
C LEU A 246 -24.99 -4.44 2.93
N GLU A 247 -25.78 -3.82 2.04
CA GLU A 247 -26.79 -2.83 2.41
C GLU A 247 -27.89 -3.46 3.32
N GLN A 248 -28.35 -4.69 3.00
CA GLN A 248 -29.26 -5.41 3.88
C GLN A 248 -28.60 -5.74 5.23
N PHE A 249 -27.32 -6.10 5.18
CA PHE A 249 -26.51 -6.35 6.38
C PHE A 249 -26.47 -5.10 7.29
N SER A 250 -26.15 -3.94 6.75
CA SER A 250 -26.14 -2.68 7.47
C SER A 250 -27.54 -2.30 7.98
N LYS A 251 -28.53 -2.26 7.09
CA LYS A 251 -29.88 -1.76 7.38
C LYS A 251 -30.59 -2.57 8.46
N HIS A 252 -30.58 -3.89 8.31
CA HIS A 252 -31.29 -4.80 9.22
C HIS A 252 -30.53 -5.09 10.51
N GLY A 253 -29.19 -4.92 10.49
CA GLY A 253 -28.33 -4.96 11.67
C GLY A 253 -28.32 -3.66 12.45
N LYS A 254 -28.82 -2.54 11.87
CA LYS A 254 -28.69 -1.19 12.41
C LYS A 254 -27.23 -0.76 12.62
N PHE A 255 -26.30 -1.34 11.87
CA PHE A 255 -24.92 -0.93 11.84
C PHE A 255 -24.73 0.20 10.83
N ASP A 256 -23.97 1.24 11.17
CA ASP A 256 -23.57 2.20 10.14
C ASP A 256 -22.27 1.68 9.49
N ILE A 257 -22.30 1.50 8.18
CA ILE A 257 -21.19 0.89 7.40
C ILE A 257 -20.85 1.80 6.22
N SER A 258 -19.59 2.28 6.18
CA SER A 258 -19.00 2.82 4.96
C SER A 258 -17.88 1.88 4.52
N LEU A 259 -18.05 1.25 3.36
CA LEU A 259 -17.12 0.25 2.84
C LEU A 259 -16.83 0.53 1.37
N ASN A 260 -15.56 0.61 1.05
CA ASN A 260 -15.08 0.67 -0.33
C ASN A 260 -14.04 -0.41 -0.55
N CYS A 261 -14.21 -1.19 -1.60
CA CYS A 261 -13.25 -2.20 -2.03
C CYS A 261 -12.84 -1.92 -3.48
N ASP A 262 -11.53 -1.85 -3.71
CA ASP A 262 -10.92 -1.89 -5.04
C ASP A 262 -10.24 -3.25 -5.17
N GLY A 263 -10.86 -4.18 -5.88
CA GLY A 263 -10.44 -5.56 -6.03
C GLY A 263 -10.19 -5.95 -7.49
N ASP A 264 -9.45 -7.04 -7.67
CA ASP A 264 -9.07 -7.60 -8.97
C ASP A 264 -10.22 -8.37 -9.66
N THR A 265 -11.43 -7.79 -9.68
CA THR A 265 -12.65 -8.37 -10.26
C THR A 265 -12.53 -8.74 -11.74
N TYR A 266 -11.46 -8.31 -12.41
CA TYR A 266 -11.10 -8.76 -13.75
C TYR A 266 -10.57 -10.20 -13.79
N ILE A 267 -10.19 -10.78 -12.64
CA ILE A 267 -9.83 -12.18 -12.48
C ILE A 267 -11.12 -12.96 -12.17
N ASP A 268 -11.71 -12.73 -11.00
CA ASP A 268 -13.04 -13.18 -10.59
C ASP A 268 -13.50 -12.40 -9.33
N GLU A 269 -14.61 -12.81 -8.73
CA GLU A 269 -15.20 -12.14 -7.56
C GLU A 269 -14.68 -12.67 -6.21
N HIS A 270 -13.89 -13.73 -6.22
CA HIS A 270 -13.48 -14.48 -5.02
C HIS A 270 -12.74 -13.60 -4.01
N HIS A 271 -11.64 -12.99 -4.44
CA HIS A 271 -10.77 -12.18 -3.56
C HIS A 271 -11.53 -10.99 -2.97
N THR A 272 -12.36 -10.33 -3.78
CA THR A 272 -13.20 -9.21 -3.33
C THR A 272 -14.17 -9.63 -2.23
N ILE A 273 -14.90 -10.72 -2.43
CA ILE A 273 -15.91 -11.18 -1.47
C ILE A 273 -15.26 -11.69 -0.18
N GLU A 274 -14.17 -12.44 -0.29
CA GLU A 274 -13.43 -12.97 0.86
C GLU A 274 -12.80 -11.85 1.69
N ASP A 275 -12.06 -10.93 1.08
CA ASP A 275 -11.37 -9.86 1.79
C ASP A 275 -12.35 -8.86 2.40
N VAL A 276 -13.47 -8.59 1.78
CA VAL A 276 -14.56 -7.81 2.39
C VAL A 276 -15.13 -8.53 3.62
N ALA A 277 -15.35 -9.85 3.55
CA ALA A 277 -15.85 -10.63 4.69
C ALA A 277 -14.84 -10.63 5.86
N ILE A 278 -13.55 -10.79 5.56
CA ILE A 278 -12.47 -10.73 6.54
C ILE A 278 -12.41 -9.32 7.16
N THR A 279 -12.40 -8.27 6.34
CA THR A 279 -12.34 -6.88 6.81
C THR A 279 -13.53 -6.52 7.71
N LEU A 280 -14.74 -6.96 7.36
CA LEU A 280 -15.91 -6.82 8.22
C LEU A 280 -15.72 -7.58 9.55
N GLY A 281 -15.24 -8.82 9.51
CA GLY A 281 -14.95 -9.61 10.70
C GLY A 281 -13.93 -8.94 11.63
N GLU A 282 -12.85 -8.37 11.08
CA GLU A 282 -11.85 -7.58 11.82
C GLU A 282 -12.46 -6.32 12.41
N GLY A 283 -13.27 -5.59 11.65
CA GLY A 283 -13.98 -4.39 12.11
C GLY A 283 -14.92 -4.70 13.28
N PHE A 284 -15.73 -5.73 13.15
CA PHE A 284 -16.59 -6.18 14.26
C PHE A 284 -15.80 -6.59 15.48
N LYS A 285 -14.70 -7.33 15.31
CA LYS A 285 -13.81 -7.75 16.40
C LYS A 285 -13.20 -6.56 17.12
N GLN A 286 -12.72 -5.57 16.37
CA GLN A 286 -12.14 -4.34 16.93
C GLN A 286 -13.22 -3.52 17.68
N ALA A 287 -14.38 -3.32 17.08
CA ALA A 287 -15.45 -2.50 17.67
C ALA A 287 -16.11 -3.16 18.90
N ILE A 288 -16.14 -4.49 18.96
CA ILE A 288 -16.67 -5.24 20.11
C ILE A 288 -15.74 -5.14 21.32
N GLY A 289 -14.41 -5.17 21.09
CA GLY A 289 -13.42 -5.21 22.16
C GLY A 289 -13.62 -6.40 23.11
N ASP A 290 -13.83 -6.13 24.39
CA ASP A 290 -14.16 -7.15 25.39
C ASP A 290 -15.62 -7.63 25.23
N ARG A 291 -15.84 -8.93 25.20
CA ARG A 291 -17.15 -9.57 25.00
C ARG A 291 -17.93 -9.84 26.29
N LEU A 292 -17.37 -9.55 27.44
CA LEU A 292 -17.90 -9.99 28.74
C LEU A 292 -19.30 -9.44 29.04
N ASN A 293 -19.61 -8.23 28.58
CA ASN A 293 -20.85 -7.51 28.87
C ASN A 293 -21.78 -7.47 27.64
N LEU A 294 -21.84 -8.56 26.87
CA LEU A 294 -22.74 -8.68 25.73
C LEU A 294 -23.85 -9.70 26.03
N GLU A 295 -24.96 -9.57 25.33
CA GLU A 295 -26.06 -10.57 25.35
C GLU A 295 -25.54 -11.97 24.98
N ARG A 296 -24.56 -12.02 24.08
CA ARG A 296 -23.82 -13.21 23.66
C ARG A 296 -24.63 -14.21 22.86
N TYR A 297 -25.77 -14.69 23.39
CA TYR A 297 -26.62 -15.67 22.73
C TYR A 297 -27.79 -14.99 22.05
N ALA A 298 -27.97 -15.25 20.77
CA ALA A 298 -29.16 -14.77 20.08
C ALA A 298 -29.60 -15.73 18.99
N SER A 299 -30.89 -15.74 18.76
CA SER A 299 -31.47 -16.35 17.54
C SER A 299 -32.36 -15.31 16.87
N SER A 300 -32.32 -15.25 15.55
CA SER A 300 -33.37 -14.55 14.84
C SER A 300 -34.68 -15.31 15.01
N GLU A 301 -35.80 -14.58 15.21
CA GLU A 301 -37.07 -15.13 14.89
C GLU A 301 -37.07 -15.61 13.43
N ASP A 302 -37.97 -16.52 13.06
CA ASP A 302 -38.12 -16.95 11.67
C ASP A 302 -38.35 -15.76 10.76
N LEU A 303 -37.34 -15.43 9.96
CA LEU A 303 -37.46 -14.38 8.96
C LEU A 303 -38.05 -15.02 7.69
N VAL A 304 -39.18 -14.48 7.27
CA VAL A 304 -39.86 -14.94 6.05
C VAL A 304 -39.75 -13.88 4.96
N MET A 305 -39.54 -14.35 3.75
CA MET A 305 -39.51 -13.53 2.53
C MET A 305 -40.18 -14.38 1.42
N ASP A 306 -41.45 -14.10 1.17
CA ASP A 306 -42.32 -14.91 0.31
C ASP A 306 -42.26 -16.41 0.68
N GLU A 307 -41.75 -17.27 -0.20
CA GLU A 307 -41.61 -18.70 0.00
C GLU A 307 -40.36 -19.10 0.80
N THR A 308 -39.53 -18.15 1.16
CA THR A 308 -38.27 -18.40 1.86
C THR A 308 -38.42 -18.15 3.36
N ARG A 309 -37.80 -19.03 4.15
CA ARG A 309 -37.69 -18.92 5.61
C ARG A 309 -36.24 -19.10 6.02
N ALA A 310 -35.69 -18.17 6.78
CA ALA A 310 -34.34 -18.19 7.30
C ALA A 310 -34.31 -18.10 8.84
N GLN A 311 -33.50 -18.96 9.48
CA GLN A 311 -33.25 -18.99 10.91
C GLN A 311 -31.77 -18.93 11.15
N VAL A 312 -31.32 -18.07 12.09
CA VAL A 312 -29.93 -17.94 12.48
C VAL A 312 -29.82 -17.96 13.99
N SER A 313 -28.87 -18.73 14.52
CA SER A 313 -28.54 -18.77 15.96
C SER A 313 -27.04 -18.51 16.14
N ILE A 314 -26.70 -17.66 17.11
CA ILE A 314 -25.36 -17.17 17.34
C ILE A 314 -24.98 -17.37 18.83
N ASP A 315 -23.73 -17.80 19.07
CA ASP A 315 -23.02 -17.71 20.35
C ASP A 315 -21.70 -16.96 20.13
N LEU A 316 -21.56 -15.75 20.69
CA LEU A 316 -20.37 -14.92 20.59
C LEU A 316 -19.23 -15.44 21.50
N THR A 317 -18.93 -16.71 21.39
CA THR A 317 -17.74 -17.35 21.99
C THR A 317 -16.49 -17.05 21.15
N SER A 318 -15.29 -17.29 21.67
CA SER A 318 -14.03 -17.18 20.90
C SER A 318 -13.79 -18.37 19.95
N ARG A 319 -14.71 -19.29 19.81
CA ARG A 319 -14.56 -20.51 19.00
C ARG A 319 -15.32 -20.37 17.70
N SER A 320 -14.59 -20.33 16.60
CA SER A 320 -15.17 -20.27 15.26
C SER A 320 -15.81 -21.59 14.85
N TYR A 321 -17.10 -21.57 14.57
CA TYR A 321 -17.79 -22.71 14.00
C TYR A 321 -19.02 -22.25 13.20
N LEU A 322 -19.08 -22.60 11.94
CA LEU A 322 -20.25 -22.36 11.08
C LEU A 322 -20.92 -23.67 10.68
N LYS A 323 -22.20 -23.79 11.00
CA LYS A 323 -23.08 -24.83 10.41
C LYS A 323 -24.12 -24.16 9.53
N MET A 324 -24.02 -24.35 8.23
CA MET A 324 -24.94 -23.75 7.27
C MET A 324 -25.66 -24.82 6.47
N LYS A 325 -27.00 -24.73 6.45
CA LYS A 325 -27.89 -25.63 5.72
C LYS A 325 -28.75 -24.79 4.79
N THR A 326 -28.55 -24.96 3.48
CA THR A 326 -29.25 -24.22 2.43
C THR A 326 -29.77 -25.18 1.37
N PRO A 327 -30.86 -24.84 0.64
CA PRO A 327 -31.20 -25.49 -0.61
C PRO A 327 -30.09 -25.30 -1.65
N GLN A 328 -30.17 -26.05 -2.72
CA GLN A 328 -29.34 -25.82 -3.89
C GLN A 328 -29.70 -24.47 -4.53
N LEU A 329 -28.71 -23.68 -4.81
CA LEU A 329 -28.84 -22.39 -5.47
C LEU A 329 -28.50 -22.51 -6.96
N ARG A 330 -29.01 -21.58 -7.78
CA ARG A 330 -28.47 -21.41 -9.14
C ARG A 330 -27.02 -20.86 -9.08
N GLU A 331 -26.25 -21.04 -10.12
CA GLU A 331 -24.83 -20.71 -10.19
C GLU A 331 -24.53 -19.22 -9.84
N PHE A 332 -25.34 -18.33 -10.38
CA PHE A 332 -25.20 -16.87 -10.12
C PHE A 332 -26.53 -16.25 -9.70
N VAL A 333 -26.47 -15.22 -8.85
CA VAL A 333 -27.55 -14.27 -8.58
C VAL A 333 -27.02 -12.85 -8.87
N GLY A 334 -27.47 -12.24 -9.99
CA GLY A 334 -26.83 -11.03 -10.50
C GLY A 334 -25.39 -11.33 -10.92
N ASP A 335 -24.47 -10.55 -10.42
CA ASP A 335 -23.01 -10.67 -10.58
C ASP A 335 -22.34 -11.41 -9.41
N PHE A 336 -23.11 -12.12 -8.57
CA PHE A 336 -22.64 -12.82 -7.39
C PHE A 336 -22.65 -14.34 -7.60
N PRO A 337 -21.48 -15.02 -7.60
CA PRO A 337 -21.41 -16.48 -7.68
C PRO A 337 -21.88 -17.09 -6.36
N THR A 338 -22.83 -18.00 -6.40
CA THR A 338 -23.49 -18.51 -5.18
C THR A 338 -22.61 -19.46 -4.36
N GLU A 339 -21.52 -19.95 -4.90
CA GLU A 339 -20.49 -20.66 -4.14
C GLU A 339 -19.85 -19.74 -3.07
N MET A 340 -19.73 -18.45 -3.37
CA MET A 340 -19.21 -17.45 -2.43
C MET A 340 -20.19 -17.11 -1.30
N PHE A 341 -21.44 -17.48 -1.42
CA PHE A 341 -22.44 -17.24 -0.38
C PHE A 341 -22.08 -17.88 0.96
N LYS A 342 -21.72 -19.15 0.94
CA LYS A 342 -21.25 -19.83 2.15
C LYS A 342 -19.85 -19.36 2.56
N HIS A 343 -18.99 -19.09 1.59
CA HIS A 343 -17.63 -18.65 1.80
C HIS A 343 -17.58 -17.32 2.58
N PHE A 344 -18.40 -16.34 2.21
CA PHE A 344 -18.56 -15.09 2.95
C PHE A 344 -18.80 -15.31 4.45
N PHE A 345 -19.77 -16.17 4.81
CA PHE A 345 -20.06 -16.44 6.22
C PHE A 345 -18.94 -17.22 6.91
N ILE A 346 -18.24 -18.12 6.21
CA ILE A 346 -17.03 -18.80 6.76
C ILE A 346 -15.96 -17.78 7.12
N SER A 347 -15.62 -16.91 6.19
CA SER A 347 -14.55 -15.90 6.37
C SER A 347 -14.91 -14.91 7.49
N PHE A 348 -16.14 -14.41 7.51
CA PHE A 348 -16.62 -13.52 8.56
C PHE A 348 -16.66 -14.19 9.94
N VAL A 349 -17.24 -15.40 10.07
CA VAL A 349 -17.35 -16.15 11.33
C VAL A 349 -15.97 -16.52 11.87
N ASN A 350 -15.05 -16.93 11.00
CA ASN A 350 -13.70 -17.29 11.41
C ASN A 350 -12.90 -16.07 11.90
N THR A 351 -13.02 -14.95 11.22
CA THR A 351 -12.26 -13.73 11.57
C THR A 351 -12.80 -13.10 12.84
N LEU A 352 -14.10 -12.95 12.98
CA LEU A 352 -14.71 -12.45 14.21
C LEU A 352 -14.54 -13.45 15.35
N GLY A 353 -14.58 -14.75 15.08
CA GLY A 353 -14.40 -15.80 16.08
C GLY A 353 -15.67 -16.04 16.92
N PHE A 354 -16.66 -16.77 16.37
CA PHE A 354 -17.89 -17.13 17.09
C PHE A 354 -18.57 -18.37 16.48
N THR A 355 -19.55 -18.92 17.16
CA THR A 355 -20.34 -20.04 16.66
C THR A 355 -21.64 -19.55 16.02
N CYS A 356 -21.92 -20.01 14.80
CA CYS A 356 -23.13 -19.65 14.07
C CYS A 356 -23.79 -20.87 13.42
N HIS A 357 -25.11 -20.99 13.58
CA HIS A 357 -25.94 -21.96 12.85
C HIS A 357 -26.93 -21.21 11.96
N ILE A 358 -26.93 -21.53 10.68
CA ILE A 358 -27.81 -20.97 9.66
C ILE A 358 -28.65 -22.13 9.06
N ASN A 359 -29.95 -21.96 9.04
CA ASN A 359 -30.86 -22.91 8.39
C ASN A 359 -31.86 -22.14 7.54
N VAL A 360 -31.84 -22.38 6.23
CA VAL A 360 -32.72 -21.68 5.29
C VAL A 360 -33.42 -22.66 4.37
N SER A 361 -34.66 -22.36 4.08
CA SER A 361 -35.50 -23.09 3.11
C SER A 361 -36.17 -22.09 2.18
N GLY A 362 -36.36 -22.48 0.92
CA GLY A 362 -36.92 -21.61 -0.11
C GLY A 362 -36.70 -22.19 -1.50
N LYS A 363 -37.12 -21.46 -2.53
CA LYS A 363 -36.98 -21.87 -3.94
C LYS A 363 -36.22 -20.81 -4.77
N ASN A 364 -36.49 -19.55 -4.51
CA ASN A 364 -35.85 -18.45 -5.23
C ASN A 364 -34.47 -18.17 -4.62
N SER A 365 -33.39 -18.33 -5.39
CA SER A 365 -32.01 -18.13 -4.94
C SER A 365 -31.77 -16.70 -4.42
N HIS A 366 -32.38 -15.68 -5.01
CA HIS A 366 -32.29 -14.30 -4.53
C HIS A 366 -32.88 -14.18 -3.12
N HIS A 367 -34.12 -14.67 -2.93
CA HIS A 367 -34.80 -14.64 -1.63
C HIS A 367 -34.02 -15.43 -0.56
N ILE A 368 -33.44 -16.58 -0.93
CA ILE A 368 -32.66 -17.42 0.00
C ILE A 368 -31.43 -16.65 0.51
N VAL A 369 -30.67 -16.03 -0.39
CA VAL A 369 -29.47 -15.26 -0.02
C VAL A 369 -29.86 -14.03 0.81
N GLU A 370 -30.77 -13.21 0.34
CA GLU A 370 -31.20 -11.99 1.01
C GLU A 370 -31.83 -12.24 2.38
N ALA A 371 -32.75 -13.21 2.50
CA ALA A 371 -33.35 -13.57 3.78
C ALA A 371 -32.28 -14.05 4.77
N THR A 372 -31.26 -14.75 4.28
CA THR A 372 -30.15 -15.17 5.16
C THR A 372 -29.37 -14.00 5.68
N PHE A 373 -28.96 -13.04 4.85
CA PHE A 373 -28.27 -11.83 5.29
C PHE A 373 -29.11 -11.04 6.32
N LYS A 374 -30.39 -10.84 6.05
CA LYS A 374 -31.31 -10.14 6.98
C LYS A 374 -31.47 -10.88 8.32
N SER A 375 -31.63 -12.19 8.28
CA SER A 375 -31.76 -13.02 9.49
C SER A 375 -30.49 -13.04 10.31
N PHE A 376 -29.33 -13.20 9.62
CA PHE A 376 -28.01 -13.23 10.24
C PHE A 376 -27.71 -11.91 10.97
N THR A 377 -27.88 -10.79 10.31
CA THR A 377 -27.52 -9.50 10.88
C THR A 377 -28.44 -9.07 12.03
N ARG A 378 -29.73 -9.47 12.01
CA ARG A 378 -30.64 -9.29 13.14
C ARG A 378 -30.24 -10.10 14.36
N ALA A 379 -29.87 -11.37 14.17
CA ALA A 379 -29.33 -12.20 15.26
C ALA A 379 -28.02 -11.62 15.80
N LEU A 380 -27.12 -11.19 14.91
CA LEU A 380 -25.84 -10.58 15.28
C LEU A 380 -26.05 -9.29 16.09
N ASN A 381 -26.92 -8.40 15.65
CA ASN A 381 -27.25 -7.18 16.39
C ASN A 381 -27.79 -7.49 17.80
N THR A 382 -28.65 -8.51 17.93
CA THR A 382 -29.17 -8.92 19.25
C THR A 382 -28.07 -9.49 20.13
N ALA A 383 -27.20 -10.36 19.60
CA ALA A 383 -26.08 -10.93 20.35
C ALA A 383 -25.06 -9.87 20.83
N LEU A 384 -24.95 -8.77 20.09
CA LEU A 384 -24.06 -7.64 20.36
C LEU A 384 -24.64 -6.59 21.32
N LYS A 385 -25.86 -6.73 21.80
CA LYS A 385 -26.42 -5.80 22.77
C LYS A 385 -25.58 -5.80 24.06
N VAL A 386 -25.26 -4.61 24.54
CA VAL A 386 -24.55 -4.44 25.81
C VAL A 386 -25.52 -4.74 26.96
N THR A 387 -25.06 -5.51 27.93
CA THR A 387 -25.80 -5.86 29.13
C THR A 387 -25.04 -5.40 30.39
N ASN A 388 -25.74 -5.27 31.51
CA ASN A 388 -25.09 -4.92 32.79
C ASN A 388 -24.50 -6.13 33.53
N GLU A 389 -24.72 -7.33 33.00
CA GLU A 389 -24.28 -8.58 33.62
C GLU A 389 -23.41 -9.39 32.66
N SER A 390 -22.36 -10.03 33.20
CA SER A 390 -21.55 -10.93 32.38
C SER A 390 -22.32 -12.21 32.03
N SER A 391 -22.39 -12.53 30.76
CA SER A 391 -22.99 -13.78 30.24
C SER A 391 -22.08 -15.02 30.42
N SER A 392 -20.90 -14.87 31.03
CA SER A 392 -19.93 -15.94 31.22
C SER A 392 -19.78 -16.34 32.69
N THR A 393 -20.12 -17.58 33.01
CA THR A 393 -19.86 -18.18 34.33
C THR A 393 -18.37 -18.46 34.60
N LYS A 394 -17.52 -18.38 33.57
CA LYS A 394 -16.08 -18.62 33.66
C LYS A 394 -15.25 -17.35 33.79
N GLY A 395 -15.86 -16.17 33.69
CA GLY A 395 -15.15 -14.88 33.69
C GLY A 395 -14.26 -14.63 32.45
N LEU A 396 -14.31 -15.54 31.47
CA LEU A 396 -13.60 -15.46 30.18
C LEU A 396 -14.56 -15.88 29.06
N LEU A 397 -14.41 -15.28 27.87
CA LEU A 397 -15.13 -15.66 26.65
C LEU A 397 -14.15 -15.97 25.51
#